data_3005ecc6de34c78eed858b58c8465c92
#
_entry.id   3005ecc6de34c78eed858b58c8465c92
#
_cell.length_a   1.000
_cell.length_b   1.000
_cell.length_c   1.000
_cell.angle_alpha   90.00
_cell.angle_beta   90.00
_cell.angle_gamma   90.00
#
_symmetry.space_group_name_H-M   'P 1'
#
loop_
_entity.id
_entity.type
_entity.pdbx_description
1 polymer ?
#
loop_
_entity_poly.entity_id
_entity_poly.type
_entity_poly.pdbx_seq_one_letter_code
_entity_poly.pdbx_strand_id
1 'polypeptide(L)'
;MTAAKPNILVIWGDDIGIWNLSCYSRGMMGYQTPNIDRIANEGMLFTDSYGEQSCTAGRSSFITGQSVYRTGMSKVGMPGVDIGLQKEDPTIAELLKPLGYATGQFGKNHLGDLNKYLPTVHGFDEFFGNLYHLNAEEEPEHEDYPTAEEAPILRKALLPRGVIHSWATEEDSDEVDERYGPVGKQRIEDTGPLTKLRMETVDDETTSAAVDFIKRQHEADVPFFVWMNLTHMHFRTHTKPESRGQAGRWQSPYHDTMVDHDRNVGTLLDLVDELGIADDTIVIYSTDNGPHANSWPDGATTPFRSEKATNWEGAFRIPEMVRWPGKIKPGTVSNEIVQHHDWLPTFLAAAGDPDIVDKLKSGHKAGADGDTEYKVHIDGYNLLPYLTGEVDKSPRRGMIYFSDDGDVLGIRADNWKIVFMEQRCQGTLQVWFEPFTKLRAPKLFNLRTDPFERADVTSNTYWDWMIDRLFLMFYGSAIVTQFLETFKEFPPRQEPASFTISHAVEELEKFLATGGG
;
A
#
# COMPACT_ATOMS: atom_id res chain seq x y z
N MET A 1 12.93 6.21 33.60
CA MET A 1 12.02 6.97 32.71
C MET A 1 11.77 6.08 31.53
N THR A 2 10.53 5.65 31.29
CA THR A 2 10.17 5.01 30.03
C THR A 2 10.45 6.01 28.92
N ALA A 3 11.17 5.58 27.87
CA ALA A 3 11.40 6.44 26.71
C ALA A 3 10.04 6.95 26.19
N ALA A 4 9.98 8.22 25.81
CA ALA A 4 8.77 8.76 25.21
C ALA A 4 8.43 7.97 23.94
N LYS A 5 7.17 7.64 23.73
CA LYS A 5 6.70 6.93 22.54
C LYS A 5 6.79 7.87 21.34
N PRO A 6 7.40 7.47 20.22
CA PRO A 6 7.50 8.35 19.06
C PRO A 6 6.14 8.53 18.38
N ASN A 7 5.91 9.68 17.78
CA ASN A 7 4.89 9.84 16.76
C ASN A 7 5.27 9.05 15.50
N ILE A 8 4.28 8.65 14.73
CA ILE A 8 4.49 7.90 13.48
C ILE A 8 3.70 8.57 12.36
N LEU A 9 4.40 9.08 11.36
CA LEU A 9 3.84 9.72 10.18
C LEU A 9 4.28 8.95 8.93
N VAL A 10 3.36 8.23 8.32
CA VAL A 10 3.59 7.51 7.08
C VAL A 10 2.92 8.25 5.94
N ILE A 11 3.68 8.65 4.93
CA ILE A 11 3.22 9.40 3.77
C ILE A 11 3.40 8.56 2.52
N TRP A 12 2.31 8.29 1.82
CA TRP A 12 2.31 7.53 0.58
C TRP A 12 1.77 8.35 -0.58
N GLY A 13 2.36 8.12 -1.76
CA GLY A 13 1.69 8.37 -3.02
C GLY A 13 1.10 7.08 -3.59
N ASP A 14 0.36 7.17 -4.67
CA ASP A 14 -0.26 6.05 -5.37
C ASP A 14 0.46 5.80 -6.70
N ASP A 15 0.95 4.60 -6.95
CA ASP A 15 1.66 4.23 -8.18
C ASP A 15 2.95 5.05 -8.46
N ILE A 16 3.66 5.50 -7.42
CA ILE A 16 4.89 6.29 -7.60
C ILE A 16 6.06 5.39 -8.03
N GLY A 17 6.68 5.71 -9.15
CA GLY A 17 7.90 5.03 -9.58
C GLY A 17 9.15 5.57 -8.89
N ILE A 18 10.15 4.70 -8.71
CA ILE A 18 11.44 5.08 -8.09
C ILE A 18 12.08 6.29 -8.81
N TRP A 19 12.01 6.35 -10.15
CA TRP A 19 12.60 7.46 -10.90
C TRP A 19 11.78 8.75 -10.88
N ASN A 20 10.54 8.71 -10.42
CA ASN A 20 9.76 9.92 -10.22
C ASN A 20 10.27 10.79 -9.04
N LEU A 21 11.14 10.23 -8.19
CA LEU A 21 11.72 10.93 -7.05
C LEU A 21 13.16 11.33 -7.30
N SER A 22 13.50 12.60 -7.08
CA SER A 22 14.83 13.12 -7.40
C SER A 22 15.94 12.58 -6.49
N CYS A 23 15.65 12.10 -5.29
CA CYS A 23 16.62 11.38 -4.46
C CYS A 23 17.15 10.08 -5.13
N TYR A 24 16.33 9.42 -5.95
CA TYR A 24 16.74 8.25 -6.73
C TYR A 24 17.22 8.62 -8.14
N SER A 25 16.47 9.45 -8.88
CA SER A 25 16.76 9.79 -10.27
C SER A 25 17.81 10.88 -10.47
N ARG A 26 18.18 11.59 -9.40
CA ARG A 26 19.07 12.76 -9.43
C ARG A 26 18.57 13.87 -10.37
N GLY A 27 17.25 14.02 -10.53
CA GLY A 27 16.63 15.01 -11.41
C GLY A 27 16.65 14.63 -12.89
N MET A 28 16.98 13.39 -13.24
CA MET A 28 17.01 12.92 -14.64
C MET A 28 15.64 13.07 -15.33
N MET A 29 14.55 13.04 -14.57
CA MET A 29 13.18 13.21 -15.07
C MET A 29 12.80 14.67 -15.38
N GLY A 30 13.72 15.62 -15.20
CA GLY A 30 13.54 17.02 -15.60
C GLY A 30 12.87 17.91 -14.55
N TYR A 31 12.46 17.37 -13.40
CA TYR A 31 11.93 18.09 -12.25
C TYR A 31 12.56 17.54 -10.95
N GLN A 32 12.21 18.13 -9.81
CA GLN A 32 12.76 17.79 -8.50
C GLN A 32 11.65 17.61 -7.46
N THR A 33 11.91 16.76 -6.47
CA THR A 33 11.04 16.50 -5.32
C THR A 33 11.80 16.82 -4.00
N PRO A 34 12.13 18.11 -3.75
CA PRO A 34 13.05 18.49 -2.68
C PRO A 34 12.55 18.13 -1.28
N ASN A 35 11.23 18.10 -1.05
CA ASN A 35 10.67 17.76 0.25
C ASN A 35 10.76 16.24 0.53
N ILE A 36 10.47 15.41 -0.48
CA ILE A 36 10.68 13.98 -0.37
C ILE A 36 12.16 13.65 -0.25
N ASP A 37 13.03 14.32 -1.02
CA ASP A 37 14.48 14.18 -0.95
C ASP A 37 15.03 14.50 0.45
N ARG A 38 14.38 15.42 1.19
CA ARG A 38 14.73 15.76 2.56
C ARG A 38 14.61 14.55 3.50
N ILE A 39 13.55 13.71 3.36
CA ILE A 39 13.40 12.50 4.16
C ILE A 39 14.59 11.54 3.91
N ALA A 40 14.98 11.37 2.65
CA ALA A 40 16.13 10.55 2.26
C ALA A 40 17.47 11.10 2.81
N ASN A 41 17.67 12.41 2.70
CA ASN A 41 18.92 13.06 3.11
C ASN A 41 19.09 13.13 4.63
N GLU A 42 18.00 13.31 5.37
CA GLU A 42 17.97 13.40 6.83
C GLU A 42 17.76 12.03 7.51
N GLY A 43 17.57 10.98 6.73
CA GLY A 43 17.30 9.63 7.19
C GLY A 43 18.00 8.54 6.38
N MET A 44 17.28 7.46 6.11
CA MET A 44 17.75 6.29 5.37
C MET A 44 16.89 6.08 4.13
N LEU A 45 17.56 5.88 2.97
CA LEU A 45 16.95 5.52 1.69
C LEU A 45 17.19 4.04 1.40
N PHE A 46 16.14 3.31 1.00
CA PHE A 46 16.22 1.91 0.63
C PHE A 46 16.28 1.72 -0.88
N THR A 47 17.15 0.83 -1.35
CA THR A 47 17.20 0.43 -2.77
C THR A 47 16.47 -0.88 -3.04
N ASP A 48 16.20 -1.65 -1.99
CA ASP A 48 15.58 -2.97 -2.02
C ASP A 48 14.34 -3.04 -1.12
N SER A 49 13.45 -2.04 -1.26
CA SER A 49 12.15 -2.05 -0.62
C SER A 49 11.06 -2.60 -1.54
N TYR A 50 10.12 -3.35 -0.95
CA TYR A 50 9.08 -4.07 -1.69
C TYR A 50 7.69 -3.78 -1.14
N GLY A 51 6.82 -3.35 -2.07
CA GLY A 51 5.38 -3.38 -1.90
C GLY A 51 4.78 -4.69 -2.41
N GLU A 52 3.54 -4.60 -2.86
CA GLU A 52 2.86 -5.70 -3.55
C GLU A 52 2.59 -5.30 -5.01
N GLN A 53 1.95 -6.19 -5.78
CA GLN A 53 1.72 -5.99 -7.21
C GLN A 53 0.66 -4.94 -7.55
N SER A 54 -0.19 -4.52 -6.58
CA SER A 54 -1.27 -3.54 -6.79
C SER A 54 -1.70 -2.83 -5.50
N CYS A 55 -2.52 -1.77 -5.62
CA CYS A 55 -2.84 -0.85 -4.52
C CYS A 55 -3.52 -1.54 -3.33
N THR A 56 -4.62 -2.27 -3.53
CA THR A 56 -5.30 -2.99 -2.44
C THR A 56 -4.34 -3.94 -1.73
N ALA A 57 -3.54 -4.67 -2.52
CA ALA A 57 -2.54 -5.61 -2.00
C ALA A 57 -1.48 -4.91 -1.15
N GLY A 58 -0.84 -3.86 -1.67
CA GLY A 58 0.18 -3.10 -0.94
C GLY A 58 -0.35 -2.47 0.34
N ARG A 59 -1.55 -1.89 0.28
CA ARG A 59 -2.20 -1.25 1.44
C ARG A 59 -2.58 -2.27 2.51
N SER A 60 -3.14 -3.41 2.10
CA SER A 60 -3.48 -4.51 3.01
C SER A 60 -2.23 -5.07 3.70
N SER A 61 -1.17 -5.37 2.95
CA SER A 61 0.05 -5.94 3.51
C SER A 61 0.75 -5.01 4.50
N PHE A 62 0.74 -3.71 4.24
CA PHE A 62 1.29 -2.71 5.15
C PHE A 62 0.50 -2.62 6.45
N ILE A 63 -0.82 -2.41 6.36
CA ILE A 63 -1.62 -2.09 7.55
C ILE A 63 -1.83 -3.29 8.46
N THR A 64 -1.76 -4.53 7.92
CA THR A 64 -1.95 -5.77 8.69
C THR A 64 -0.65 -6.52 9.01
N GLY A 65 0.48 -6.18 8.36
CA GLY A 65 1.73 -6.95 8.48
C GLY A 65 1.63 -8.39 7.95
N GLN A 66 0.58 -8.71 7.21
CA GLN A 66 0.27 -10.04 6.69
C GLN A 66 0.41 -10.09 5.16
N SER A 67 0.84 -11.23 4.64
CA SER A 67 0.83 -11.49 3.20
C SER A 67 -0.59 -11.38 2.64
N VAL A 68 -0.71 -10.82 1.44
CA VAL A 68 -1.98 -10.71 0.71
C VAL A 68 -2.68 -12.06 0.51
N TYR A 69 -1.92 -13.15 0.51
CA TYR A 69 -2.48 -14.51 0.43
C TYR A 69 -3.22 -14.90 1.73
N ARG A 70 -2.86 -14.32 2.89
CA ARG A 70 -3.57 -14.56 4.17
C ARG A 70 -4.86 -13.76 4.24
N THR A 71 -4.80 -12.49 3.89
CA THR A 71 -5.95 -11.59 3.97
C THR A 71 -6.95 -11.81 2.81
N GLY A 72 -6.51 -12.43 1.70
CA GLY A 72 -7.30 -12.55 0.47
C GLY A 72 -7.47 -11.23 -0.30
N MET A 73 -6.71 -10.19 0.07
CA MET A 73 -6.79 -8.87 -0.55
C MET A 73 -5.73 -8.65 -1.62
N SER A 74 -5.48 -9.65 -2.46
CA SER A 74 -4.49 -9.58 -3.52
C SER A 74 -4.96 -8.82 -4.77
N LYS A 75 -6.26 -8.77 -5.04
CA LYS A 75 -6.83 -8.10 -6.21
C LYS A 75 -7.32 -6.68 -5.88
N VAL A 76 -7.22 -5.80 -6.88
CA VAL A 76 -7.74 -4.44 -6.81
C VAL A 76 -9.22 -4.46 -6.44
N GLY A 77 -9.60 -3.73 -5.38
CA GLY A 77 -10.99 -3.57 -4.96
C GLY A 77 -11.81 -2.77 -5.97
N MET A 78 -13.08 -3.11 -6.10
CA MET A 78 -14.05 -2.43 -6.98
C MET A 78 -15.26 -1.96 -6.17
N PRO A 79 -15.89 -0.83 -6.55
CA PRO A 79 -17.10 -0.35 -5.89
C PRO A 79 -18.19 -1.42 -5.84
N GLY A 80 -18.86 -1.54 -4.69
CA GLY A 80 -20.01 -2.41 -4.51
C GLY A 80 -19.73 -3.89 -4.29
N VAL A 81 -18.47 -4.30 -4.26
CA VAL A 81 -18.07 -5.70 -4.00
C VAL A 81 -17.92 -5.91 -2.49
N ASP A 82 -18.50 -6.99 -1.96
CA ASP A 82 -18.37 -7.37 -0.53
C ASP A 82 -17.04 -8.06 -0.25
N ILE A 83 -15.94 -7.38 -0.60
CA ILE A 83 -14.56 -7.77 -0.31
C ILE A 83 -13.84 -6.58 0.29
N GLY A 84 -13.24 -6.78 1.45
CA GLY A 84 -12.51 -5.74 2.16
C GLY A 84 -11.78 -6.29 3.37
N LEU A 85 -11.20 -5.39 4.16
CA LEU A 85 -10.46 -5.75 5.36
C LEU A 85 -11.40 -6.39 6.39
N GLN A 86 -11.06 -7.61 6.80
CA GLN A 86 -11.89 -8.36 7.74
C GLN A 86 -11.54 -8.00 9.19
N LYS A 87 -12.54 -8.01 10.07
CA LYS A 87 -12.39 -7.65 11.50
C LYS A 87 -11.41 -8.55 12.28
N GLU A 88 -11.12 -9.73 11.77
CA GLU A 88 -10.18 -10.68 12.35
C GLU A 88 -8.73 -10.39 12.02
N ASP A 89 -8.46 -9.45 11.10
CA ASP A 89 -7.12 -9.05 10.69
C ASP A 89 -6.75 -7.72 11.37
N PRO A 90 -5.93 -7.76 12.44
CA PRO A 90 -5.59 -6.55 13.18
C PRO A 90 -4.80 -5.57 12.32
N THR A 91 -5.08 -4.29 12.49
CA THR A 91 -4.33 -3.21 11.86
C THR A 91 -3.27 -2.63 12.80
N ILE A 92 -2.28 -1.94 12.23
CA ILE A 92 -1.33 -1.12 13.01
C ILE A 92 -2.09 -0.17 13.94
N ALA A 93 -3.18 0.45 13.46
CA ALA A 93 -3.97 1.38 14.24
C ALA A 93 -4.62 0.72 15.45
N GLU A 94 -5.28 -0.44 15.26
CA GLU A 94 -5.90 -1.20 16.36
C GLU A 94 -4.89 -1.62 17.43
N LEU A 95 -3.67 -1.99 17.02
CA LEU A 95 -2.63 -2.45 17.92
C LEU A 95 -1.92 -1.30 18.65
N LEU A 96 -1.89 -0.10 18.08
CA LEU A 96 -1.31 1.09 18.71
C LEU A 96 -2.26 1.77 19.72
N LYS A 97 -3.57 1.67 19.55
CA LYS A 97 -4.55 2.31 20.46
C LYS A 97 -4.39 1.90 21.93
N PRO A 98 -4.28 0.60 22.30
CA PRO A 98 -4.02 0.20 23.68
C PRO A 98 -2.70 0.73 24.24
N LEU A 99 -1.79 1.14 23.37
CA LEU A 99 -0.54 1.80 23.74
C LEU A 99 -0.69 3.32 23.91
N GLY A 100 -1.89 3.88 23.74
CA GLY A 100 -2.21 5.28 23.98
C GLY A 100 -2.00 6.19 22.78
N TYR A 101 -1.95 5.66 21.57
CA TYR A 101 -1.87 6.44 20.33
C TYR A 101 -3.26 6.93 19.88
N ALA A 102 -3.32 8.16 19.41
CA ALA A 102 -4.37 8.62 18.51
C ALA A 102 -4.05 8.24 17.06
N THR A 103 -5.06 7.87 16.28
CA THR A 103 -4.87 7.25 14.98
C THR A 103 -5.69 7.94 13.90
N GLY A 104 -5.05 8.39 12.82
CA GLY A 104 -5.71 9.07 11.70
C GLY A 104 -5.28 8.50 10.35
N GLN A 105 -6.24 8.35 9.44
CA GLN A 105 -5.97 8.00 8.05
C GLN A 105 -6.56 9.07 7.13
N PHE A 106 -5.76 9.58 6.21
CA PHE A 106 -6.16 10.66 5.32
C PHE A 106 -5.78 10.33 3.87
N GLY A 107 -6.73 10.51 2.93
CA GLY A 107 -6.57 10.15 1.54
C GLY A 107 -7.15 8.78 1.17
N LYS A 108 -6.56 8.09 0.19
CA LYS A 108 -7.10 6.84 -0.36
C LYS A 108 -7.01 5.67 0.63
N ASN A 109 -8.13 4.97 0.87
CA ASN A 109 -8.15 3.74 1.67
C ASN A 109 -7.93 2.47 0.83
N HIS A 110 -8.81 2.18 -0.10
CA HIS A 110 -8.81 1.04 -1.05
C HIS A 110 -8.87 -0.36 -0.39
N LEU A 111 -9.50 -0.48 0.77
CA LEU A 111 -9.66 -1.73 1.52
C LEU A 111 -11.13 -2.13 1.72
N GLY A 112 -12.01 -1.71 0.79
CA GLY A 112 -13.45 -1.95 0.77
C GLY A 112 -14.27 -0.69 1.04
N ASP A 113 -15.54 -0.66 0.57
CA ASP A 113 -16.43 0.50 0.67
C ASP A 113 -17.66 0.31 1.56
N LEU A 114 -17.93 -0.91 1.99
CA LEU A 114 -18.99 -1.15 2.97
C LEU A 114 -18.61 -0.56 4.33
N ASN A 115 -19.60 -0.15 5.11
CA ASN A 115 -19.38 0.47 6.41
C ASN A 115 -18.51 -0.36 7.35
N LYS A 116 -18.63 -1.70 7.27
CA LYS A 116 -17.82 -2.65 8.04
C LYS A 116 -16.33 -2.72 7.66
N TYR A 117 -15.93 -2.07 6.55
CA TYR A 117 -14.55 -2.05 6.04
C TYR A 117 -13.87 -0.69 6.17
N LEU A 118 -14.59 0.32 6.67
CA LEU A 118 -14.03 1.66 6.80
C LEU A 118 -12.94 1.72 7.88
N PRO A 119 -11.95 2.60 7.72
CA PRO A 119 -10.84 2.72 8.66
C PRO A 119 -11.28 2.93 10.11
N THR A 120 -12.37 3.64 10.33
CA THR A 120 -12.86 3.99 11.67
C THR A 120 -13.48 2.82 12.46
N VAL A 121 -13.76 1.69 11.82
CA VAL A 121 -14.08 0.42 12.50
C VAL A 121 -12.91 -0.56 12.52
N HIS A 122 -11.75 -0.14 12.00
CA HIS A 122 -10.49 -0.86 11.99
C HIS A 122 -9.37 -0.08 12.70
N GLY A 123 -9.72 0.59 13.79
CA GLY A 123 -8.78 1.17 14.73
C GLY A 123 -8.41 2.64 14.51
N PHE A 124 -8.80 3.27 13.40
CA PHE A 124 -8.56 4.69 13.20
C PHE A 124 -9.63 5.54 13.93
N ASP A 125 -9.19 6.59 14.62
CA ASP A 125 -10.10 7.53 15.28
C ASP A 125 -10.78 8.44 14.27
N GLU A 126 -10.08 8.78 13.19
CA GLU A 126 -10.57 9.68 12.13
C GLU A 126 -10.08 9.22 10.76
N PHE A 127 -10.99 9.27 9.78
CA PHE A 127 -10.67 9.05 8.37
C PHE A 127 -11.31 10.14 7.51
N PHE A 128 -10.51 10.76 6.63
CA PHE A 128 -11.01 11.65 5.61
C PHE A 128 -10.35 11.32 4.26
N GLY A 129 -11.15 10.88 3.28
CA GLY A 129 -10.60 10.51 1.97
C GLY A 129 -11.55 9.71 1.09
N ASN A 130 -11.01 9.21 -0.01
CA ASN A 130 -11.69 8.39 -1.01
C ASN A 130 -11.40 6.89 -0.79
N LEU A 131 -12.29 6.05 -1.32
CA LEU A 131 -12.23 4.61 -1.08
C LEU A 131 -11.64 3.83 -2.26
N TYR A 132 -11.58 4.44 -3.45
CA TYR A 132 -11.08 3.81 -4.67
C TYR A 132 -10.06 4.67 -5.41
N HIS A 133 -9.51 4.15 -6.51
CA HIS A 133 -8.57 4.83 -7.39
C HIS A 133 -9.27 5.86 -8.31
N LEU A 134 -8.50 6.83 -8.79
CA LEU A 134 -9.03 7.98 -9.53
C LEU A 134 -9.87 7.60 -10.75
N ASN A 135 -9.46 6.59 -11.54
CA ASN A 135 -10.24 6.21 -12.71
C ASN A 135 -11.62 5.63 -12.37
N ALA A 136 -11.78 4.89 -11.26
CA ALA A 136 -13.11 4.43 -10.84
C ALA A 136 -13.98 5.58 -10.34
N GLU A 137 -13.38 6.54 -9.65
CA GLU A 137 -14.09 7.72 -9.13
C GLU A 137 -14.57 8.66 -10.26
N GLU A 138 -13.84 8.74 -11.41
CA GLU A 138 -14.25 9.59 -12.52
C GLU A 138 -15.19 8.92 -13.54
N GLU A 139 -15.34 7.58 -13.50
CA GLU A 139 -16.22 6.83 -14.43
C GLU A 139 -17.66 7.40 -14.52
N PRO A 140 -18.29 7.85 -13.42
CA PRO A 140 -19.63 8.43 -13.48
C PRO A 140 -19.76 9.70 -14.34
N GLU A 141 -18.64 10.35 -14.66
CA GLU A 141 -18.61 11.52 -15.56
C GLU A 141 -18.37 11.15 -17.04
N HIS A 142 -18.23 9.86 -17.34
CA HIS A 142 -18.07 9.39 -18.71
C HIS A 142 -19.41 9.41 -19.44
N GLU A 143 -19.41 9.78 -20.72
CA GLU A 143 -20.63 9.88 -21.53
C GLU A 143 -21.40 8.56 -21.70
N ASP A 144 -20.67 7.43 -21.70
CA ASP A 144 -21.22 6.08 -21.80
C ASP A 144 -21.62 5.49 -20.43
N TYR A 145 -21.41 6.21 -19.33
CA TYR A 145 -21.80 5.70 -18.01
C TYR A 145 -23.33 5.74 -17.87
N PRO A 146 -23.99 4.60 -17.56
CA PRO A 146 -25.44 4.53 -17.61
C PRO A 146 -26.10 5.51 -16.63
N THR A 147 -27.14 6.17 -17.08
CA THR A 147 -27.93 7.08 -16.24
C THR A 147 -28.76 6.30 -15.21
N ALA A 148 -29.26 7.00 -14.19
CA ALA A 148 -30.13 6.39 -13.20
C ALA A 148 -31.45 5.86 -13.79
N GLU A 149 -31.89 6.38 -14.94
CA GLU A 149 -33.09 5.92 -15.65
C GLU A 149 -32.82 4.65 -16.45
N GLU A 150 -31.62 4.54 -17.08
CA GLU A 150 -31.23 3.39 -17.93
C GLU A 150 -30.89 2.16 -17.11
N ALA A 151 -30.16 2.33 -16.00
CA ALA A 151 -29.70 1.23 -15.17
C ALA A 151 -29.69 1.59 -13.65
N PRO A 152 -30.89 1.78 -13.05
CA PRO A 152 -30.98 2.25 -11.65
C PRO A 152 -30.31 1.29 -10.65
N ILE A 153 -30.46 -0.02 -10.84
CA ILE A 153 -29.89 -1.04 -9.96
C ILE A 153 -28.36 -1.05 -10.08
N LEU A 154 -27.84 -1.08 -11.30
CA LEU A 154 -26.41 -1.10 -11.56
C LEU A 154 -25.73 0.17 -11.01
N ARG A 155 -26.33 1.33 -11.30
CA ARG A 155 -25.81 2.61 -10.81
C ARG A 155 -25.80 2.67 -9.28
N LYS A 156 -26.88 2.22 -8.62
CA LYS A 156 -26.94 2.15 -7.17
C LYS A 156 -25.87 1.21 -6.60
N ALA A 157 -25.62 0.08 -7.24
CA ALA A 157 -24.67 -0.93 -6.76
C ALA A 157 -23.19 -0.55 -6.99
N LEU A 158 -22.86 0.08 -8.11
CA LEU A 158 -21.47 0.25 -8.55
C LEU A 158 -20.96 1.70 -8.54
N LEU A 159 -21.81 2.69 -8.21
CA LEU A 159 -21.37 4.08 -8.13
C LEU A 159 -20.29 4.22 -7.04
N PRO A 160 -19.12 4.80 -7.32
CA PRO A 160 -18.12 5.08 -6.28
C PRO A 160 -18.70 5.95 -5.17
N ARG A 161 -18.27 5.71 -3.93
CA ARG A 161 -18.80 6.44 -2.76
C ARG A 161 -18.31 7.88 -2.68
N GLY A 162 -17.23 8.21 -3.38
CA GLY A 162 -16.61 9.53 -3.34
C GLY A 162 -15.75 9.75 -2.10
N VAL A 163 -15.73 10.98 -1.60
CA VAL A 163 -14.95 11.37 -0.42
C VAL A 163 -15.84 11.40 0.80
N ILE A 164 -15.44 10.67 1.84
CA ILE A 164 -16.16 10.63 3.11
C ILE A 164 -15.27 11.13 4.25
N HIS A 165 -15.91 11.64 5.31
CA HIS A 165 -15.29 11.92 6.59
C HIS A 165 -15.93 11.04 7.65
N SER A 166 -15.16 10.23 8.34
CA SER A 166 -15.70 9.37 9.40
C SER A 166 -14.88 9.47 10.68
N TRP A 167 -15.55 9.19 11.80
CA TRP A 167 -14.97 9.20 13.14
C TRP A 167 -15.42 7.96 13.91
N ALA A 168 -14.49 7.32 14.61
CA ALA A 168 -14.82 6.24 15.51
C ALA A 168 -15.68 6.75 16.68
N THR A 169 -16.63 5.93 17.13
CA THR A 169 -17.49 6.21 18.29
C THR A 169 -17.43 5.06 19.31
N GLU A 170 -17.71 5.34 20.57
CA GLU A 170 -17.80 4.30 21.60
C GLU A 170 -19.09 3.48 21.48
N GLU A 171 -20.18 4.13 21.09
CA GLU A 171 -21.49 3.52 20.95
C GLU A 171 -21.76 3.08 19.50
N ASP A 172 -22.43 1.94 19.35
CA ASP A 172 -22.94 1.49 18.06
C ASP A 172 -24.07 2.40 17.59
N SER A 173 -24.06 2.73 16.32
CA SER A 173 -25.17 3.41 15.65
C SER A 173 -26.24 2.38 15.23
N ASP A 174 -27.51 2.70 15.49
CA ASP A 174 -28.66 1.93 14.97
C ASP A 174 -28.94 2.18 13.48
N GLU A 175 -28.18 3.08 12.85
CA GLU A 175 -28.35 3.42 11.43
C GLU A 175 -27.86 2.29 10.52
N VAL A 176 -28.67 2.00 9.51
CA VAL A 176 -28.35 1.03 8.46
C VAL A 176 -28.48 1.72 7.11
N ASP A 177 -27.36 1.86 6.42
CA ASP A 177 -27.39 2.29 5.02
C ASP A 177 -27.84 1.12 4.13
N GLU A 178 -28.75 1.37 3.21
CA GLU A 178 -29.33 0.35 2.34
C GLU A 178 -28.28 -0.30 1.42
N ARG A 179 -27.22 0.44 1.06
CA ARG A 179 -26.15 -0.04 0.19
C ARG A 179 -24.92 -0.48 0.98
N TYR A 180 -24.50 0.33 1.97
CA TYR A 180 -23.24 0.13 2.66
C TYR A 180 -23.36 -0.65 3.97
N GLY A 181 -24.59 -1.01 4.36
CA GLY A 181 -24.86 -1.83 5.55
C GLY A 181 -24.88 -1.03 6.86
N PRO A 182 -24.88 -1.73 8.01
CA PRO A 182 -24.89 -1.11 9.34
C PRO A 182 -23.71 -0.14 9.51
N VAL A 183 -23.99 1.03 10.10
CA VAL A 183 -22.95 2.04 10.35
C VAL A 183 -21.94 1.56 11.40
N GLY A 184 -22.41 0.89 12.47
CA GLY A 184 -21.54 0.38 13.53
C GLY A 184 -20.99 1.47 14.44
N LYS A 185 -19.84 1.24 15.04
CA LYS A 185 -19.16 2.17 15.98
C LYS A 185 -18.45 3.32 15.27
N GLN A 186 -19.17 4.06 14.45
CA GLN A 186 -18.63 5.21 13.74
C GLN A 186 -19.73 6.21 13.38
N ARG A 187 -19.33 7.44 13.13
CA ARG A 187 -20.12 8.47 12.48
C ARG A 187 -19.54 8.72 11.10
N ILE A 188 -20.39 8.81 10.08
CA ILE A 188 -19.95 8.97 8.69
C ILE A 188 -20.64 10.22 8.12
N GLU A 189 -19.86 11.04 7.43
CA GLU A 189 -20.32 12.20 6.68
C GLU A 189 -19.92 12.02 5.20
N ASP A 190 -20.89 12.02 4.31
CA ASP A 190 -20.66 12.06 2.87
C ASP A 190 -20.34 13.49 2.46
N THR A 191 -19.11 13.72 1.97
CA THR A 191 -18.67 15.06 1.53
C THR A 191 -18.81 15.25 0.02
N GLY A 192 -19.44 14.30 -0.66
CA GLY A 192 -19.75 14.34 -2.08
C GLY A 192 -18.76 13.57 -2.97
N PRO A 193 -19.08 13.46 -4.27
CA PRO A 193 -18.32 12.67 -5.23
C PRO A 193 -16.90 13.23 -5.43
N LEU A 194 -15.98 12.36 -5.77
CA LEU A 194 -14.64 12.73 -6.22
C LEU A 194 -14.68 12.94 -7.75
N THR A 195 -15.19 14.10 -8.16
CA THR A 195 -15.23 14.50 -9.58
C THR A 195 -13.85 14.85 -10.12
N LYS A 196 -13.68 14.88 -11.45
CA LYS A 196 -12.46 15.34 -12.12
C LYS A 196 -11.99 16.70 -11.61
N LEU A 197 -12.95 17.62 -11.37
CA LEU A 197 -12.62 18.93 -10.82
C LEU A 197 -12.12 18.85 -9.38
N ARG A 198 -12.73 18.04 -8.52
CA ARG A 198 -12.30 17.86 -7.13
C ARG A 198 -10.95 17.11 -7.04
N MET A 199 -10.67 16.23 -8.01
CA MET A 199 -9.37 15.55 -8.10
C MET A 199 -8.19 16.52 -8.22
N GLU A 200 -8.40 17.73 -8.78
CA GLU A 200 -7.35 18.74 -8.85
C GLU A 200 -6.84 19.18 -7.46
N THR A 201 -7.68 19.11 -6.41
CA THR A 201 -7.38 19.63 -5.06
C THR A 201 -7.57 18.63 -3.92
N VAL A 202 -8.01 17.42 -4.18
CA VAL A 202 -8.34 16.44 -3.13
C VAL A 202 -7.16 16.13 -2.20
N ASP A 203 -5.93 16.11 -2.71
CA ASP A 203 -4.74 15.89 -1.88
C ASP A 203 -4.44 17.09 -0.98
N ASP A 204 -4.78 18.31 -1.39
CA ASP A 204 -4.70 19.49 -0.52
C ASP A 204 -5.76 19.42 0.60
N GLU A 205 -6.99 18.94 0.29
CA GLU A 205 -8.05 18.75 1.27
C GLU A 205 -7.63 17.73 2.35
N THR A 206 -7.13 16.57 1.92
CA THR A 206 -6.69 15.50 2.82
C THR A 206 -5.44 15.87 3.61
N THR A 207 -4.51 16.62 3.02
CA THR A 207 -3.34 17.18 3.72
C THR A 207 -3.77 18.15 4.81
N SER A 208 -4.74 19.03 4.54
CA SER A 208 -5.27 19.97 5.54
C SER A 208 -5.91 19.25 6.72
N ALA A 209 -6.68 18.17 6.46
CA ALA A 209 -7.28 17.36 7.51
C ALA A 209 -6.22 16.65 8.37
N ALA A 210 -5.15 16.13 7.76
CA ALA A 210 -4.03 15.53 8.48
C ALA A 210 -3.29 16.55 9.36
N VAL A 211 -3.08 17.76 8.84
CA VAL A 211 -2.49 18.89 9.60
C VAL A 211 -3.32 19.22 10.84
N ASP A 212 -4.63 19.35 10.69
CA ASP A 212 -5.55 19.61 11.80
C ASP A 212 -5.52 18.49 12.84
N PHE A 213 -5.51 17.24 12.40
CA PHE A 213 -5.41 16.09 13.30
C PHE A 213 -4.11 16.13 14.09
N ILE A 214 -2.96 16.28 13.44
CA ILE A 214 -1.65 16.33 14.09
C ILE A 214 -1.58 17.46 15.13
N LYS A 215 -2.08 18.67 14.80
CA LYS A 215 -2.12 19.81 15.73
C LYS A 215 -2.94 19.50 16.97
N ARG A 216 -4.14 18.92 16.80
CA ARG A 216 -5.01 18.54 17.92
C ARG A 216 -4.34 17.50 18.83
N GLN A 217 -3.65 16.50 18.27
CA GLN A 217 -2.97 15.50 19.09
C GLN A 217 -1.73 16.06 19.79
N HIS A 218 -0.98 16.94 19.13
CA HIS A 218 0.14 17.64 19.75
C HIS A 218 -0.33 18.53 20.92
N GLU A 219 -1.40 19.30 20.77
CA GLU A 219 -2.00 20.11 21.84
C GLU A 219 -2.50 19.26 23.02
N ALA A 220 -2.96 18.03 22.75
CA ALA A 220 -3.41 17.09 23.77
C ALA A 220 -2.27 16.27 24.43
N ASP A 221 -1.02 16.45 23.97
CA ASP A 221 0.16 15.66 24.41
C ASP A 221 -0.04 14.14 24.23
N VAL A 222 -0.68 13.74 23.11
CA VAL A 222 -0.95 12.36 22.76
C VAL A 222 -0.10 11.95 21.55
N PRO A 223 0.67 10.86 21.62
CA PRO A 223 1.40 10.36 20.44
C PRO A 223 0.42 9.92 19.35
N PHE A 224 0.76 10.17 18.11
CA PHE A 224 -0.11 9.85 16.98
C PHE A 224 0.50 8.84 16.00
N PHE A 225 -0.37 8.07 15.35
CA PHE A 225 -0.11 7.36 14.12
C PHE A 225 -0.97 7.98 13.02
N VAL A 226 -0.33 8.57 12.03
CA VAL A 226 -1.00 9.12 10.84
C VAL A 226 -0.54 8.36 9.60
N TRP A 227 -1.50 7.79 8.87
CA TRP A 227 -1.29 7.21 7.56
C TRP A 227 -1.88 8.14 6.49
N MET A 228 -1.01 8.95 5.91
CA MET A 228 -1.33 9.91 4.84
C MET A 228 -1.19 9.25 3.48
N ASN A 229 -2.29 9.05 2.79
CA ASN A 229 -2.40 8.33 1.53
C ASN A 229 -2.83 9.28 0.41
N LEU A 230 -1.92 10.10 -0.10
CA LEU A 230 -2.20 10.97 -1.24
C LEU A 230 -2.68 10.12 -2.43
N THR A 231 -3.79 10.51 -3.06
CA THR A 231 -4.41 9.71 -4.11
C THR A 231 -3.75 9.88 -5.48
N HIS A 232 -2.99 10.98 -5.66
CA HIS A 232 -2.05 11.10 -6.76
C HIS A 232 -0.79 10.25 -6.46
N MET A 233 -0.18 9.54 -7.40
CA MET A 233 -0.19 9.81 -8.87
C MET A 233 -0.89 8.69 -9.65
N HIS A 234 -1.95 8.11 -9.15
CA HIS A 234 -2.69 7.11 -9.93
C HIS A 234 -3.04 7.68 -11.33
N PHE A 235 -3.07 6.84 -12.37
CA PHE A 235 -3.45 7.32 -13.70
C PHE A 235 -4.86 7.95 -13.67
N ARG A 236 -5.15 8.85 -14.59
CA ARG A 236 -6.26 9.81 -14.54
C ARG A 236 -6.01 10.94 -13.53
N THR A 237 -4.74 11.31 -13.36
CA THR A 237 -4.33 12.49 -12.61
C THR A 237 -4.87 13.76 -13.28
N HIS A 238 -5.52 14.61 -12.47
CA HIS A 238 -5.99 15.93 -12.87
C HIS A 238 -5.18 17.01 -12.15
N THR A 239 -4.54 17.89 -12.94
CA THR A 239 -3.62 18.91 -12.43
C THR A 239 -4.32 20.25 -12.28
N LYS A 240 -4.10 20.92 -11.16
CA LYS A 240 -4.57 22.31 -10.92
C LYS A 240 -4.16 23.23 -12.07
N PRO A 241 -5.04 24.14 -12.54
CA PRO A 241 -4.72 25.04 -13.64
C PRO A 241 -3.44 25.87 -13.41
N GLU A 242 -3.21 26.34 -12.18
CA GLU A 242 -2.03 27.12 -11.79
C GLU A 242 -0.74 26.30 -11.73
N SER A 243 -0.83 24.98 -11.60
CA SER A 243 0.33 24.09 -11.53
C SER A 243 0.83 23.65 -12.91
N ARG A 244 0.04 23.87 -13.96
CA ARG A 244 0.38 23.43 -15.31
C ARG A 244 1.67 24.08 -15.83
N GLY A 245 2.61 23.27 -16.29
CA GLY A 245 3.90 23.68 -16.81
C GLY A 245 4.99 23.90 -15.74
N GLN A 246 4.71 23.68 -14.45
CA GLN A 246 5.69 23.88 -13.39
C GLN A 246 6.84 22.87 -13.41
N ALA A 247 6.61 21.66 -13.88
CA ALA A 247 7.65 20.63 -14.03
C ALA A 247 8.57 20.88 -15.22
N GLY A 248 8.14 21.70 -16.19
CA GLY A 248 8.92 22.07 -17.35
C GLY A 248 8.13 22.04 -18.65
N ARG A 249 8.68 22.68 -19.70
CA ARG A 249 7.99 22.93 -20.96
C ARG A 249 7.53 21.64 -21.71
N TRP A 250 8.24 20.54 -21.50
CA TRP A 250 8.03 19.30 -22.26
C TRP A 250 7.38 18.17 -21.44
N GLN A 251 7.11 18.44 -20.15
CA GLN A 251 6.40 17.53 -19.27
C GLN A 251 4.88 17.69 -19.42
N SER A 252 4.16 16.70 -18.92
CA SER A 252 2.70 16.65 -18.92
C SER A 252 2.12 16.94 -17.52
N PRO A 253 0.79 16.93 -17.42
CA PRO A 253 0.11 17.03 -16.11
C PRO A 253 0.58 16.04 -15.04
N TYR A 254 1.07 14.86 -15.40
CA TYR A 254 1.59 13.91 -14.43
C TYR A 254 2.77 14.49 -13.64
N HIS A 255 3.81 14.98 -14.32
CA HIS A 255 4.98 15.58 -13.67
C HIS A 255 4.64 16.89 -12.96
N ASP A 256 3.73 17.69 -13.50
CA ASP A 256 3.26 18.90 -12.82
C ASP A 256 2.60 18.56 -11.47
N THR A 257 1.79 17.50 -11.42
CA THR A 257 1.15 17.05 -10.18
C THR A 257 2.14 16.37 -9.23
N MET A 258 3.22 15.74 -9.73
CA MET A 258 4.31 15.27 -8.86
C MET A 258 4.97 16.41 -8.05
N VAL A 259 5.06 17.59 -8.63
CA VAL A 259 5.56 18.78 -7.89
C VAL A 259 4.57 19.24 -6.83
N ASP A 260 3.27 19.15 -7.10
CA ASP A 260 2.23 19.44 -6.09
C ASP A 260 2.24 18.38 -4.97
N HIS A 261 2.38 17.12 -5.33
CA HIS A 261 2.52 16.02 -4.37
C HIS A 261 3.73 16.24 -3.43
N ASP A 262 4.88 16.62 -3.96
CA ASP A 262 6.06 16.95 -3.15
C ASP A 262 5.81 18.14 -2.20
N ARG A 263 5.00 19.15 -2.60
CA ARG A 263 4.61 20.26 -1.71
C ARG A 263 3.71 19.78 -0.57
N ASN A 264 2.78 18.86 -0.81
CA ASN A 264 1.95 18.30 0.23
C ASN A 264 2.78 17.52 1.27
N VAL A 265 3.80 16.79 0.81
CA VAL A 265 4.79 16.18 1.70
C VAL A 265 5.53 17.25 2.49
N GLY A 266 5.97 18.32 1.82
CA GLY A 266 6.62 19.48 2.46
C GLY A 266 5.78 20.10 3.58
N THR A 267 4.49 20.30 3.35
CA THR A 267 3.56 20.83 4.36
C THR A 267 3.55 20.02 5.65
N LEU A 268 3.56 18.68 5.54
CA LEU A 268 3.58 17.79 6.70
C LEU A 268 4.95 17.79 7.42
N LEU A 269 6.05 17.84 6.66
CA LEU A 269 7.40 17.92 7.24
C LEU A 269 7.63 19.25 7.97
N ASP A 270 7.21 20.34 7.36
CA ASP A 270 7.34 21.68 7.95
C ASP A 270 6.50 21.77 9.24
N LEU A 271 5.30 21.18 9.27
CA LEU A 271 4.48 21.09 10.48
C LEU A 271 5.21 20.36 11.61
N VAL A 272 5.82 19.19 11.32
CA VAL A 272 6.58 18.43 12.32
C VAL A 272 7.74 19.24 12.90
N ASP A 273 8.41 20.04 12.07
CA ASP A 273 9.49 20.91 12.51
C ASP A 273 8.97 22.14 13.27
N GLU A 274 7.89 22.80 12.81
CA GLU A 274 7.26 23.94 13.47
C GLU A 274 6.74 23.60 14.88
N LEU A 275 6.20 22.39 15.05
CA LEU A 275 5.75 21.89 16.35
C LEU A 275 6.90 21.44 17.26
N GLY A 276 8.14 21.36 16.74
CA GLY A 276 9.32 20.96 17.50
C GLY A 276 9.34 19.48 17.89
N ILE A 277 8.64 18.63 17.14
CA ILE A 277 8.49 17.18 17.42
C ILE A 277 9.31 16.29 16.47
N ALA A 278 10.20 16.84 15.67
CA ALA A 278 10.94 16.10 14.66
C ALA A 278 11.77 14.95 15.24
N ASP A 279 12.44 15.16 16.38
CA ASP A 279 13.29 14.14 17.04
C ASP A 279 12.45 12.99 17.65
N ASP A 280 11.18 13.24 17.91
CA ASP A 280 10.23 12.30 18.48
C ASP A 280 9.24 11.75 17.43
N THR A 281 9.53 11.92 16.14
CA THR A 281 8.64 11.48 15.05
C THR A 281 9.37 10.59 14.06
N ILE A 282 8.85 9.38 13.83
CA ILE A 282 9.23 8.52 12.72
C ILE A 282 8.45 8.98 11.50
N VAL A 283 9.14 9.46 10.46
CA VAL A 283 8.54 9.83 9.18
C VAL A 283 8.96 8.85 8.12
N ILE A 284 7.98 8.26 7.41
CA ILE A 284 8.21 7.36 6.28
C ILE A 284 7.57 7.95 5.04
N TYR A 285 8.27 7.87 3.92
CA TYR A 285 7.69 8.07 2.60
C TYR A 285 7.81 6.80 1.77
N SER A 286 6.72 6.38 1.12
CA SER A 286 6.68 5.23 0.23
C SER A 286 5.52 5.31 -0.77
N THR A 287 5.16 4.19 -1.37
CA THR A 287 4.01 3.97 -2.25
C THR A 287 3.48 2.56 -2.04
N ASP A 288 2.30 2.27 -2.55
CA ASP A 288 1.64 0.97 -2.38
C ASP A 288 2.21 -0.16 -3.25
N ASN A 289 2.62 0.15 -4.47
CA ASN A 289 3.13 -0.80 -5.46
C ASN A 289 4.09 -0.10 -6.45
N GLY A 290 4.69 -0.87 -7.33
CA GLY A 290 5.44 -0.31 -8.44
C GLY A 290 4.57 0.52 -9.38
N PRO A 291 5.17 1.35 -10.24
CA PRO A 291 4.46 2.32 -11.06
C PRO A 291 3.56 1.68 -12.12
N HIS A 292 2.56 2.43 -12.56
CA HIS A 292 1.75 2.13 -13.73
C HIS A 292 2.08 3.13 -14.84
N ALA A 293 2.76 2.67 -15.89
CA ALA A 293 3.36 3.52 -16.91
C ALA A 293 2.41 3.85 -18.09
N ASN A 294 1.11 3.85 -17.86
CA ASN A 294 0.12 4.06 -18.92
C ASN A 294 -0.30 5.51 -19.16
N SER A 295 0.28 6.47 -18.45
CA SER A 295 0.09 7.89 -18.69
C SER A 295 1.15 8.41 -19.65
N TRP A 296 0.80 8.51 -20.91
CA TRP A 296 1.68 9.06 -21.95
C TRP A 296 1.60 10.60 -21.97
N PRO A 297 2.70 11.34 -22.21
CA PRO A 297 4.07 10.86 -22.52
C PRO A 297 4.98 10.63 -21.33
N ASP A 298 4.59 11.00 -20.11
CA ASP A 298 5.43 11.06 -18.91
C ASP A 298 4.82 10.31 -17.74
N GLY A 299 4.26 9.28 -17.74
CA GLY A 299 3.73 8.54 -16.57
C GLY A 299 4.77 8.18 -15.52
N ALA A 300 4.36 7.40 -14.57
CA ALA A 300 5.22 6.85 -13.55
C ALA A 300 6.32 5.97 -14.15
N THR A 301 7.54 6.08 -13.64
CA THR A 301 8.71 5.45 -14.21
C THR A 301 9.60 4.74 -13.21
N THR A 302 10.15 3.61 -13.66
CA THR A 302 11.12 2.80 -12.90
C THR A 302 12.20 2.27 -13.84
N PRO A 303 13.44 2.03 -13.36
CA PRO A 303 14.47 1.35 -14.15
C PRO A 303 14.22 -0.16 -14.24
N PHE A 304 13.44 -0.71 -13.35
CA PHE A 304 13.20 -2.14 -13.25
C PHE A 304 12.28 -2.65 -14.36
N ARG A 305 12.32 -3.96 -14.61
CA ARG A 305 11.53 -4.59 -15.66
C ARG A 305 10.05 -4.45 -15.39
N SER A 306 9.28 -4.05 -16.41
CA SER A 306 7.82 -3.96 -16.43
C SER A 306 7.25 -2.99 -15.38
N GLU A 307 6.04 -3.23 -14.93
CA GLU A 307 5.25 -2.30 -14.12
C GLU A 307 4.23 -3.05 -13.25
N LYS A 308 3.42 -2.33 -12.48
CA LYS A 308 2.29 -2.79 -11.67
C LYS A 308 1.56 -3.98 -12.32
N ALA A 309 1.03 -4.89 -11.50
CA ALA A 309 0.30 -6.10 -11.90
C ALA A 309 1.12 -7.14 -12.67
N THR A 310 2.46 -7.13 -12.59
CA THR A 310 3.32 -8.15 -13.18
C THR A 310 4.13 -8.91 -12.12
N ASN A 311 4.93 -9.90 -12.55
CA ASN A 311 5.84 -10.64 -11.67
C ASN A 311 7.24 -10.04 -11.57
N TRP A 312 7.51 -8.95 -12.30
CA TRP A 312 8.84 -8.36 -12.43
C TRP A 312 9.12 -7.34 -11.32
N GLU A 313 10.39 -7.03 -11.13
CA GLU A 313 10.82 -6.06 -10.10
C GLU A 313 10.10 -4.70 -10.22
N GLY A 314 9.74 -4.30 -11.45
CA GLY A 314 8.99 -3.05 -11.67
C GLY A 314 7.60 -3.00 -11.03
N ALA A 315 7.00 -4.15 -10.70
CA ALA A 315 5.71 -4.20 -10.01
C ALA A 315 5.85 -4.10 -8.48
N PHE A 316 6.89 -4.69 -7.92
CA PHE A 316 7.04 -4.90 -6.47
C PHE A 316 8.05 -3.99 -5.82
N ARG A 317 9.09 -3.56 -6.56
CA ARG A 317 10.18 -2.76 -6.02
C ARG A 317 9.81 -1.28 -6.04
N ILE A 318 9.72 -0.71 -4.85
CA ILE A 318 9.16 0.62 -4.61
C ILE A 318 10.19 1.58 -4.02
N PRO A 319 9.98 2.91 -4.16
CA PRO A 319 10.73 3.88 -3.39
C PRO A 319 10.31 3.80 -1.92
N GLU A 320 11.27 3.86 -1.03
CA GLU A 320 11.03 3.96 0.40
C GLU A 320 12.18 4.64 1.12
N MET A 321 11.83 5.49 2.07
CA MET A 321 12.78 6.15 2.95
C MET A 321 12.17 6.41 4.31
N VAL A 322 13.03 6.43 5.34
CA VAL A 322 12.63 6.66 6.73
C VAL A 322 13.55 7.69 7.38
N ARG A 323 12.94 8.67 8.06
CA ARG A 323 13.60 9.70 8.84
C ARG A 323 13.20 9.57 10.32
N TRP A 324 14.18 9.52 11.20
CA TRP A 324 13.98 9.64 12.65
C TRP A 324 15.25 10.27 13.24
N PRO A 325 15.28 11.61 13.39
CA PRO A 325 16.47 12.31 13.86
C PRO A 325 16.94 11.80 15.22
N GLY A 326 18.27 11.71 15.40
CA GLY A 326 18.87 11.18 16.63
C GLY A 326 18.79 9.67 16.83
N LYS A 327 18.04 8.95 15.99
CA LYS A 327 17.92 7.47 16.01
C LYS A 327 18.44 6.82 14.74
N ILE A 328 18.09 7.35 13.59
CA ILE A 328 18.55 6.86 12.28
C ILE A 328 19.64 7.80 11.76
N LYS A 329 20.76 7.21 11.32
CA LYS A 329 21.87 7.99 10.78
C LYS A 329 21.47 8.67 9.46
N PRO A 330 21.55 10.01 9.36
CA PRO A 330 21.19 10.72 8.15
C PRO A 330 22.08 10.37 6.97
N GLY A 331 21.51 10.45 5.74
CA GLY A 331 22.21 10.18 4.50
C GLY A 331 22.63 8.73 4.29
N THR A 332 22.01 7.79 5.02
CA THR A 332 22.27 6.35 4.86
C THR A 332 21.56 5.80 3.63
N VAL A 333 22.25 4.99 2.84
CA VAL A 333 21.65 4.19 1.76
C VAL A 333 21.72 2.73 2.12
N SER A 334 20.55 2.08 2.23
CA SER A 334 20.43 0.66 2.55
C SER A 334 20.20 -0.16 1.27
N ASN A 335 20.96 -1.24 1.12
CA ASN A 335 20.73 -2.28 0.11
C ASN A 335 20.19 -3.58 0.73
N GLU A 336 19.78 -3.54 1.98
CA GLU A 336 19.11 -4.66 2.65
C GLU A 336 17.65 -4.74 2.20
N ILE A 337 17.09 -5.95 2.22
CA ILE A 337 15.69 -6.19 1.83
C ILE A 337 14.78 -5.72 2.96
N VAL A 338 13.76 -4.94 2.61
CA VAL A 338 12.65 -4.57 3.48
C VAL A 338 11.33 -4.71 2.69
N GLN A 339 10.23 -4.89 3.38
CA GLN A 339 8.91 -5.07 2.77
C GLN A 339 7.83 -4.39 3.62
N HIS A 340 6.70 -4.02 3.03
CA HIS A 340 5.57 -3.40 3.72
C HIS A 340 5.16 -4.12 5.01
N HIS A 341 5.18 -5.44 5.03
CA HIS A 341 4.85 -6.26 6.21
C HIS A 341 5.69 -5.91 7.45
N ASP A 342 6.92 -5.42 7.26
CA ASP A 342 7.89 -5.20 8.34
C ASP A 342 7.53 -3.99 9.21
N TRP A 343 6.70 -3.08 8.72
CA TRP A 343 6.38 -1.86 9.45
C TRP A 343 5.47 -2.10 10.65
N LEU A 344 4.53 -3.05 10.59
CA LEU A 344 3.69 -3.38 11.75
C LEU A 344 4.55 -3.76 12.98
N PRO A 345 5.37 -4.82 12.94
CA PRO A 345 6.20 -5.17 14.11
C PRO A 345 7.23 -4.10 14.46
N THR A 346 7.69 -3.31 13.50
CA THR A 346 8.65 -2.22 13.73
C THR A 346 8.02 -1.08 14.52
N PHE A 347 6.82 -0.62 14.15
CA PHE A 347 6.12 0.44 14.86
C PHE A 347 5.71 0.00 16.26
N LEU A 348 5.21 -1.23 16.40
CA LEU A 348 4.84 -1.75 17.72
C LEU A 348 6.08 -1.86 18.64
N ALA A 349 7.23 -2.29 18.11
CA ALA A 349 8.48 -2.30 18.85
C ALA A 349 8.92 -0.89 19.27
N ALA A 350 8.83 0.11 18.38
CA ALA A 350 9.12 1.50 18.69
C ALA A 350 8.15 2.09 19.73
N ALA A 351 6.89 1.64 19.72
CA ALA A 351 5.86 2.01 20.70
C ALA A 351 5.97 1.27 22.05
N GLY A 352 6.92 0.32 22.17
CA GLY A 352 7.23 -0.41 23.40
C GLY A 352 6.67 -1.84 23.47
N ASP A 353 6.19 -2.40 22.35
CA ASP A 353 5.74 -3.81 22.24
C ASP A 353 6.53 -4.60 21.19
N PRO A 354 7.79 -4.98 21.47
CA PRO A 354 8.62 -5.70 20.53
C PRO A 354 8.20 -7.16 20.28
N ASP A 355 7.34 -7.72 21.12
CA ASP A 355 6.93 -9.13 21.10
C ASP A 355 5.58 -9.33 20.40
N ILE A 356 5.04 -8.31 19.73
CA ILE A 356 3.70 -8.33 19.14
C ILE A 356 3.47 -9.51 18.19
N VAL A 357 4.48 -9.91 17.41
CA VAL A 357 4.38 -11.02 16.45
C VAL A 357 4.06 -12.35 17.17
N ASP A 358 4.78 -12.65 18.25
CA ASP A 358 4.57 -13.88 19.03
C ASP A 358 3.25 -13.83 19.81
N LYS A 359 2.87 -12.66 20.31
CA LYS A 359 1.58 -12.43 20.97
C LYS A 359 0.43 -12.71 20.01
N LEU A 360 0.42 -12.12 18.83
CA LEU A 360 -0.63 -12.30 17.82
C LEU A 360 -0.70 -13.75 17.33
N LYS A 361 0.42 -14.42 17.21
CA LYS A 361 0.46 -15.84 16.84
C LYS A 361 -0.16 -16.75 17.90
N SER A 362 0.01 -16.41 19.16
CA SER A 362 -0.50 -17.19 20.31
C SER A 362 -1.95 -16.86 20.69
N GLY A 363 -2.48 -15.76 20.19
CA GLY A 363 -3.73 -15.16 20.62
C GLY A 363 -3.47 -13.97 21.57
N HIS A 364 -3.85 -12.77 21.15
CA HIS A 364 -3.60 -11.52 21.88
C HIS A 364 -4.85 -10.66 21.93
N LYS A 365 -5.23 -10.28 23.14
CA LYS A 365 -6.31 -9.30 23.33
C LYS A 365 -5.73 -7.91 23.10
N ALA A 366 -6.13 -7.35 21.99
CA ALA A 366 -5.79 -5.99 21.61
C ALA A 366 -6.91 -5.45 20.72
N GLY A 367 -7.22 -4.39 20.52
CA GLY A 367 -8.26 -3.78 19.74
C GLY A 367 -8.62 -2.45 20.36
N ALA A 368 -9.32 -1.64 19.62
CA ALA A 368 -9.74 -0.34 20.12
C ALA A 368 -10.59 -0.43 21.40
N ASP A 369 -11.27 -1.57 21.58
CA ASP A 369 -12.08 -1.88 22.78
C ASP A 369 -11.31 -2.59 23.89
N GLY A 370 -10.05 -3.02 23.65
CA GLY A 370 -9.21 -3.78 24.58
C GLY A 370 -9.65 -5.23 24.82
N ASP A 371 -10.73 -5.69 24.20
CA ASP A 371 -11.32 -7.02 24.41
C ASP A 371 -11.28 -7.92 23.19
N THR A 372 -11.14 -7.36 21.97
CA THR A 372 -11.02 -8.14 20.75
C THR A 372 -9.74 -8.98 20.77
N GLU A 373 -9.88 -10.29 20.59
CA GLU A 373 -8.76 -11.23 20.53
C GLU A 373 -8.38 -11.52 19.07
N TYR A 374 -7.11 -11.26 18.73
CA TYR A 374 -6.53 -11.56 17.44
C TYR A 374 -5.63 -12.78 17.52
N LYS A 375 -5.83 -13.74 16.63
CA LYS A 375 -4.92 -14.86 16.43
C LYS A 375 -4.57 -14.97 14.95
N VAL A 376 -3.41 -14.39 14.58
CA VAL A 376 -2.97 -14.28 13.19
C VAL A 376 -1.47 -14.52 13.05
N HIS A 377 -1.05 -14.86 11.85
CA HIS A 377 0.37 -15.00 11.50
C HIS A 377 0.84 -13.70 10.82
N ILE A 378 1.73 -12.97 11.47
CA ILE A 378 2.40 -11.80 10.88
C ILE A 378 3.59 -12.27 10.03
N ASP A 379 3.70 -11.76 8.81
CA ASP A 379 4.80 -12.07 7.87
C ASP A 379 5.92 -11.04 7.93
N GLY A 380 5.75 -9.98 8.72
CA GLY A 380 6.70 -8.91 8.94
C GLY A 380 7.75 -9.24 9.99
N TYR A 381 8.89 -8.55 9.89
CA TYR A 381 10.00 -8.58 10.84
C TYR A 381 10.20 -7.21 11.48
N ASN A 382 10.59 -7.19 12.74
CA ASN A 382 10.95 -5.96 13.42
C ASN A 382 12.29 -5.41 12.89
N LEU A 383 12.24 -4.31 12.15
CA LEU A 383 13.40 -3.62 11.59
C LEU A 383 14.07 -2.65 12.58
N LEU A 384 13.48 -2.36 13.73
CA LEU A 384 13.94 -1.30 14.63
C LEU A 384 15.44 -1.43 14.99
N PRO A 385 15.97 -2.61 15.38
CA PRO A 385 17.39 -2.76 15.67
C PRO A 385 18.30 -2.47 14.46
N TYR A 386 17.83 -2.77 13.24
CA TYR A 386 18.56 -2.46 12.02
C TYR A 386 18.53 -0.95 11.71
N LEU A 387 17.39 -0.31 11.83
CA LEU A 387 17.21 1.12 11.56
C LEU A 387 18.03 1.99 12.52
N THR A 388 18.12 1.57 13.78
CA THR A 388 18.88 2.30 14.83
C THR A 388 20.39 1.95 14.84
N GLY A 389 20.82 0.99 14.01
CA GLY A 389 22.23 0.58 13.90
C GLY A 389 22.71 -0.33 15.03
N GLU A 390 21.80 -0.97 15.76
CA GLU A 390 22.15 -2.00 16.75
C GLU A 390 22.61 -3.28 16.06
N VAL A 391 22.13 -3.55 14.85
CA VAL A 391 22.57 -4.64 13.97
C VAL A 391 22.84 -4.10 12.56
N ASP A 392 23.78 -4.75 11.86
CA ASP A 392 24.25 -4.30 10.53
C ASP A 392 23.37 -4.76 9.36
N LYS A 393 22.42 -5.67 9.60
CA LYS A 393 21.62 -6.30 8.55
C LYS A 393 20.14 -6.33 8.89
N SER A 394 19.32 -6.20 7.87
CA SER A 394 17.89 -6.48 7.96
C SER A 394 17.64 -7.94 8.36
N PRO A 395 16.67 -8.22 9.22
CA PRO A 395 16.25 -9.58 9.51
C PRO A 395 15.59 -10.27 8.32
N ARG A 396 15.09 -9.51 7.35
CA ARG A 396 14.43 -10.05 6.16
C ARG A 396 15.45 -10.56 5.13
N ARG A 397 15.27 -11.79 4.68
CA ARG A 397 16.14 -12.44 3.69
C ARG A 397 15.49 -12.63 2.34
N GLY A 398 14.21 -12.33 2.21
CA GLY A 398 13.48 -12.50 0.95
C GLY A 398 11.98 -12.32 1.07
N MET A 399 11.29 -12.62 -0.01
CA MET A 399 9.84 -12.49 -0.13
C MET A 399 9.26 -13.48 -1.16
N ILE A 400 7.96 -13.65 -1.13
CA ILE A 400 7.19 -14.39 -2.15
C ILE A 400 6.41 -13.37 -2.98
N TYR A 401 6.46 -13.52 -4.30
CA TYR A 401 5.69 -12.71 -5.25
C TYR A 401 4.37 -13.42 -5.55
N PHE A 402 3.27 -12.75 -5.25
CA PHE A 402 1.92 -13.24 -5.55
C PHE A 402 1.30 -12.48 -6.72
N SER A 403 0.49 -13.19 -7.52
CA SER A 403 -0.39 -12.51 -8.48
C SER A 403 -1.61 -11.91 -7.75
N ASP A 404 -2.35 -11.12 -8.48
CA ASP A 404 -3.64 -10.61 -8.01
C ASP A 404 -4.70 -11.72 -7.85
N ASP A 405 -4.57 -12.85 -8.55
CA ASP A 405 -5.41 -14.07 -8.39
C ASP A 405 -4.91 -15.02 -7.28
N GLY A 406 -3.83 -14.65 -6.57
CA GLY A 406 -3.27 -15.47 -5.49
C GLY A 406 -2.28 -16.55 -5.92
N ASP A 407 -1.86 -16.59 -7.19
CA ASP A 407 -0.83 -17.52 -7.64
C ASP A 407 0.55 -17.13 -7.13
N VAL A 408 1.40 -18.11 -6.85
CA VAL A 408 2.82 -17.89 -6.55
C VAL A 408 3.58 -17.63 -7.83
N LEU A 409 3.92 -16.38 -8.09
CA LEU A 409 4.65 -15.97 -9.29
C LEU A 409 6.14 -16.27 -9.21
N GLY A 410 6.72 -16.18 -8.02
CA GLY A 410 8.13 -16.40 -7.77
C GLY A 410 8.52 -16.14 -6.34
N ILE A 411 9.81 -16.20 -6.08
CA ILE A 411 10.40 -15.86 -4.79
C ILE A 411 11.67 -15.03 -4.97
N ARG A 412 11.98 -14.21 -4.00
CA ARG A 412 13.31 -13.67 -3.76
C ARG A 412 13.92 -14.32 -2.53
N ALA A 413 15.17 -14.74 -2.62
CA ALA A 413 15.97 -15.21 -1.51
C ALA A 413 17.38 -14.61 -1.62
N ASP A 414 17.74 -13.72 -0.70
CA ASP A 414 18.95 -12.90 -0.78
C ASP A 414 19.08 -12.18 -2.14
N ASN A 415 20.09 -12.55 -2.95
CA ASN A 415 20.32 -11.98 -4.27
C ASN A 415 19.57 -12.70 -5.40
N TRP A 416 18.95 -13.84 -5.11
CA TRP A 416 18.36 -14.69 -6.12
C TRP A 416 16.86 -14.44 -6.25
N LYS A 417 16.40 -14.29 -7.48
CA LYS A 417 14.98 -14.35 -7.81
C LYS A 417 14.71 -15.58 -8.66
N ILE A 418 13.69 -16.35 -8.26
CA ILE A 418 13.23 -17.55 -8.95
C ILE A 418 11.81 -17.25 -9.43
N VAL A 419 11.58 -17.32 -10.73
CA VAL A 419 10.29 -16.98 -11.36
C VAL A 419 9.61 -18.26 -11.82
N PHE A 420 8.41 -18.53 -11.31
CA PHE A 420 7.59 -19.72 -11.64
C PHE A 420 6.55 -19.40 -12.72
N MET A 421 6.00 -18.20 -12.70
CA MET A 421 5.04 -17.69 -13.67
C MET A 421 5.46 -16.30 -14.12
N GLU A 422 5.25 -15.98 -15.39
CA GLU A 422 5.64 -14.69 -15.94
C GLU A 422 4.52 -14.00 -16.70
N GLN A 423 4.41 -12.70 -16.53
CA GLN A 423 3.67 -11.83 -17.43
C GLN A 423 4.53 -11.57 -18.68
N ARG A 424 4.03 -11.98 -19.85
CA ARG A 424 4.74 -11.81 -21.14
C ARG A 424 4.47 -10.49 -21.82
N CYS A 425 3.38 -9.83 -21.43
CA CYS A 425 3.12 -8.48 -21.89
C CYS A 425 4.19 -7.53 -21.37
N GLN A 426 4.62 -6.62 -22.23
CA GLN A 426 5.75 -5.71 -21.93
C GLN A 426 5.36 -4.59 -20.96
N GLY A 427 4.09 -4.24 -20.88
CA GLY A 427 3.55 -3.15 -20.08
C GLY A 427 2.21 -2.66 -20.63
N THR A 428 1.79 -1.47 -20.20
CA THR A 428 0.51 -0.81 -20.44
C THR A 428 -0.66 -1.50 -19.74
N LEU A 429 -1.88 -1.02 -19.91
CA LEU A 429 -3.09 -1.66 -19.37
C LEU A 429 -3.23 -3.14 -19.80
N GLN A 430 -2.57 -3.54 -20.89
CA GLN A 430 -2.61 -4.93 -21.37
C GLN A 430 -2.13 -5.94 -20.32
N VAL A 431 -1.30 -5.55 -19.35
CA VAL A 431 -0.85 -6.43 -18.25
C VAL A 431 -2.01 -6.94 -17.38
N TRP A 432 -3.15 -6.24 -17.38
CA TRP A 432 -4.36 -6.64 -16.65
C TRP A 432 -5.28 -7.61 -17.41
N PHE A 433 -5.06 -7.74 -18.72
CA PHE A 433 -5.91 -8.55 -19.61
C PHE A 433 -5.22 -9.82 -20.08
N GLU A 434 -3.87 -9.86 -20.05
CA GLU A 434 -3.11 -11.02 -20.47
C GLU A 434 -2.79 -11.95 -19.29
N PRO A 435 -3.04 -13.26 -19.42
CA PRO A 435 -2.81 -14.20 -18.34
C PRO A 435 -1.33 -14.38 -18.03
N PHE A 436 -1.01 -14.72 -16.78
CA PHE A 436 0.32 -15.21 -16.44
C PHE A 436 0.62 -16.55 -17.10
N THR A 437 1.82 -16.69 -17.65
CA THR A 437 2.28 -17.94 -18.24
C THR A 437 3.03 -18.78 -17.22
N LYS A 438 2.53 -19.95 -16.89
CA LYS A 438 3.23 -20.93 -16.06
C LYS A 438 4.44 -21.50 -16.81
N LEU A 439 5.61 -21.39 -16.21
CA LEU A 439 6.86 -21.86 -16.81
C LEU A 439 7.04 -23.38 -16.60
N ARG A 440 7.58 -24.07 -17.62
CA ARG A 440 7.94 -25.49 -17.51
C ARG A 440 9.13 -25.73 -16.60
N ALA A 441 10.06 -24.77 -16.58
CA ALA A 441 11.17 -24.68 -15.63
C ALA A 441 11.26 -23.22 -15.18
N PRO A 442 11.49 -22.94 -13.90
CA PRO A 442 11.63 -21.58 -13.41
C PRO A 442 12.80 -20.84 -14.06
N LYS A 443 12.66 -19.51 -14.22
CA LYS A 443 13.77 -18.63 -14.56
C LYS A 443 14.52 -18.22 -13.28
N LEU A 444 15.82 -17.99 -13.42
CA LEU A 444 16.69 -17.53 -12.33
C LEU A 444 17.30 -16.17 -12.69
N PHE A 445 17.32 -15.27 -11.74
CA PHE A 445 18.00 -13.99 -11.85
C PHE A 445 18.84 -13.75 -10.58
N ASN A 446 20.02 -13.17 -10.78
CA ASN A 446 20.79 -12.62 -9.68
C ASN A 446 20.61 -11.10 -9.67
N LEU A 447 19.80 -10.58 -8.76
CA LEU A 447 19.40 -9.17 -8.73
C LEU A 447 20.55 -8.20 -8.36
N ARG A 448 21.75 -8.68 -8.03
CA ARG A 448 22.95 -7.84 -7.87
C ARG A 448 23.74 -7.69 -9.17
N THR A 449 23.68 -8.67 -10.06
CA THR A 449 24.37 -8.63 -11.36
C THR A 449 23.44 -8.28 -12.52
N ASP A 450 22.14 -8.55 -12.35
CA ASP A 450 21.07 -8.21 -13.29
C ASP A 450 19.85 -7.66 -12.51
N PRO A 451 19.96 -6.46 -11.94
CA PRO A 451 18.86 -5.87 -11.14
C PRO A 451 17.62 -5.55 -11.97
N PHE A 452 17.75 -5.52 -13.30
CA PHE A 452 16.67 -5.19 -14.24
C PHE A 452 16.04 -6.43 -14.88
N GLU A 453 16.46 -7.64 -14.50
CA GLU A 453 15.92 -8.92 -14.98
C GLU A 453 15.90 -9.03 -16.50
N ARG A 454 16.99 -8.62 -17.16
CA ARG A 454 17.10 -8.57 -18.63
C ARG A 454 17.95 -9.67 -19.24
N ALA A 455 18.66 -10.45 -18.43
CA ALA A 455 19.62 -11.43 -18.92
C ALA A 455 18.98 -12.49 -19.83
N ASP A 456 17.74 -12.90 -19.58
CA ASP A 456 16.99 -13.86 -20.40
C ASP A 456 16.69 -13.37 -21.83
N VAL A 457 16.75 -12.04 -22.06
CA VAL A 457 16.48 -11.39 -23.35
C VAL A 457 17.76 -10.87 -24.01
N THR A 458 18.74 -10.42 -23.21
CA THR A 458 19.91 -9.69 -23.70
C THR A 458 21.20 -10.47 -23.68
N SER A 459 21.29 -11.60 -22.94
CA SER A 459 22.51 -12.40 -22.80
C SER A 459 22.50 -13.66 -23.66
N ASN A 460 23.56 -13.88 -24.45
CA ASN A 460 23.73 -15.08 -25.27
C ASN A 460 23.95 -16.36 -24.42
N THR A 461 24.41 -16.22 -23.18
CA THR A 461 24.80 -17.35 -22.31
C THR A 461 23.87 -17.53 -21.10
N TYR A 462 22.74 -16.83 -21.08
CA TYR A 462 21.82 -16.89 -19.95
C TYR A 462 21.33 -18.31 -19.65
N TRP A 463 20.95 -19.07 -20.68
CA TRP A 463 20.39 -20.40 -20.51
C TRP A 463 21.41 -21.41 -19.99
N ASP A 464 22.66 -21.36 -20.48
CA ASP A 464 23.77 -22.19 -19.96
C ASP A 464 24.06 -21.84 -18.49
N TRP A 465 24.16 -20.54 -18.19
CA TRP A 465 24.35 -20.04 -16.83
C TRP A 465 23.22 -20.47 -15.87
N MET A 466 21.99 -20.47 -16.34
CA MET A 466 20.81 -20.90 -15.57
C MET A 466 20.84 -22.42 -15.31
N ILE A 467 21.16 -23.22 -16.33
CA ILE A 467 21.23 -24.69 -16.21
C ILE A 467 22.26 -25.10 -15.15
N ASP A 468 23.40 -24.45 -15.09
CA ASP A 468 24.44 -24.68 -14.09
C ASP A 468 23.96 -24.41 -12.64
N ARG A 469 22.82 -23.74 -12.47
CA ARG A 469 22.27 -23.30 -11.18
C ARG A 469 20.89 -23.84 -10.88
N LEU A 470 20.44 -24.86 -11.59
CA LEU A 470 19.11 -25.46 -11.39
C LEU A 470 18.88 -25.98 -9.95
N PHE A 471 19.97 -26.25 -9.20
CA PHE A 471 19.86 -26.64 -7.79
C PHE A 471 19.17 -25.56 -6.92
N LEU A 472 19.22 -24.27 -7.32
CA LEU A 472 18.52 -23.18 -6.63
C LEU A 472 17.00 -23.35 -6.66
N MET A 473 16.45 -24.08 -7.64
CA MET A 473 15.03 -24.36 -7.71
C MET A 473 14.51 -25.14 -6.51
N PHE A 474 15.31 -26.11 -6.01
CA PHE A 474 14.97 -26.89 -4.82
C PHE A 474 14.95 -26.01 -3.57
N TYR A 475 15.90 -25.06 -3.47
CA TYR A 475 15.93 -24.08 -2.38
C TYR A 475 14.67 -23.20 -2.40
N GLY A 476 14.28 -22.71 -3.57
CA GLY A 476 13.06 -21.92 -3.73
C GLY A 476 11.79 -22.69 -3.38
N SER A 477 11.68 -23.93 -3.81
CA SER A 477 10.54 -24.78 -3.48
C SER A 477 10.42 -25.03 -1.98
N ALA A 478 11.55 -25.16 -1.27
CA ALA A 478 11.54 -25.35 0.18
C ALA A 478 10.98 -24.10 0.90
N ILE A 479 11.36 -22.89 0.47
CA ILE A 479 10.84 -21.63 1.05
C ILE A 479 9.31 -21.54 0.88
N VAL A 480 8.82 -21.78 -0.34
CA VAL A 480 7.37 -21.77 -0.61
C VAL A 480 6.65 -22.82 0.23
N THR A 481 7.21 -24.02 0.35
CA THR A 481 6.61 -25.10 1.17
C THR A 481 6.53 -24.68 2.64
N GLN A 482 7.59 -24.12 3.22
CA GLN A 482 7.58 -23.65 4.61
C GLN A 482 6.53 -22.54 4.83
N PHE A 483 6.41 -21.62 3.90
CA PHE A 483 5.38 -20.60 3.96
C PHE A 483 3.97 -21.23 3.93
N LEU A 484 3.70 -22.12 2.98
CA LEU A 484 2.40 -22.78 2.84
C LEU A 484 2.05 -23.68 4.05
N GLU A 485 3.04 -24.25 4.73
CA GLU A 485 2.81 -25.02 5.96
C GLU A 485 2.15 -24.20 7.07
N THR A 486 2.40 -22.90 7.12
CA THR A 486 1.80 -22.00 8.12
C THR A 486 0.27 -21.89 7.96
N PHE A 487 -0.27 -22.17 6.76
CA PHE A 487 -1.70 -22.11 6.49
C PHE A 487 -2.50 -23.28 7.07
N LYS A 488 -1.83 -24.33 7.56
CA LYS A 488 -2.48 -25.40 8.33
C LYS A 488 -3.05 -24.89 9.64
N GLU A 489 -2.38 -23.91 10.25
CA GLU A 489 -2.81 -23.27 11.51
C GLU A 489 -3.54 -21.94 11.26
N PHE A 490 -3.10 -21.19 10.26
CA PHE A 490 -3.61 -19.85 9.90
C PHE A 490 -4.12 -19.86 8.45
N PRO A 491 -5.32 -20.40 8.17
CA PRO A 491 -5.86 -20.47 6.81
C PRO A 491 -6.14 -19.07 6.25
N PRO A 492 -6.21 -18.92 4.91
CA PRO A 492 -6.58 -17.67 4.27
C PRO A 492 -7.92 -17.16 4.81
N ARG A 493 -8.04 -15.86 4.97
CA ARG A 493 -9.22 -15.21 5.55
C ARG A 493 -10.42 -15.24 4.61
N GLN A 494 -10.17 -14.96 3.34
CA GLN A 494 -11.15 -14.93 2.28
C GLN A 494 -10.48 -15.30 0.94
N GLU A 495 -11.27 -15.65 -0.06
CA GLU A 495 -10.79 -15.81 -1.42
C GLU A 495 -10.56 -14.46 -2.08
N PRO A 496 -9.52 -14.31 -2.92
CA PRO A 496 -9.31 -13.07 -3.69
C PRO A 496 -10.51 -12.74 -4.58
N ALA A 497 -10.76 -11.45 -4.80
CA ALA A 497 -11.71 -11.02 -5.82
C ALA A 497 -11.31 -11.58 -7.20
N SER A 498 -12.29 -11.79 -8.07
CA SER A 498 -12.04 -12.22 -9.44
C SER A 498 -12.87 -11.40 -10.42
N PHE A 499 -12.29 -11.07 -11.58
CA PHE A 499 -12.99 -10.38 -12.67
C PHE A 499 -13.49 -11.36 -13.74
N THR A 500 -13.36 -12.68 -13.51
CA THR A 500 -13.79 -13.70 -14.50
C THR A 500 -15.30 -13.90 -14.44
N ILE A 501 -15.91 -14.16 -15.62
CA ILE A 501 -17.33 -14.50 -15.70
C ILE A 501 -17.66 -15.78 -14.92
N SER A 502 -16.72 -16.72 -14.85
CA SER A 502 -16.89 -17.96 -14.06
C SER A 502 -17.16 -17.65 -12.60
N HIS A 503 -16.39 -16.76 -12.00
CA HIS A 503 -16.58 -16.34 -10.62
C HIS A 503 -17.93 -15.62 -10.42
N ALA A 504 -18.30 -14.73 -11.33
CA ALA A 504 -19.60 -14.05 -11.28
C ALA A 504 -20.77 -15.04 -11.33
N VAL A 505 -20.64 -16.15 -12.09
CA VAL A 505 -21.64 -17.22 -12.13
C VAL A 505 -21.67 -17.99 -10.82
N GLU A 506 -20.51 -18.32 -10.24
CA GLU A 506 -20.42 -18.97 -8.93
C GLU A 506 -21.04 -18.15 -7.81
N GLU A 507 -20.80 -16.84 -7.79
CA GLU A 507 -21.41 -15.92 -6.83
C GLU A 507 -22.93 -15.83 -7.02
N LEU A 508 -23.42 -15.77 -8.26
CA LEU A 508 -24.83 -15.81 -8.55
C LEU A 508 -25.47 -17.14 -8.08
N GLU A 509 -24.82 -18.27 -8.31
CA GLU A 509 -25.28 -19.59 -7.84
C GLU A 509 -25.33 -19.66 -6.32
N LYS A 510 -24.31 -19.14 -5.61
CA LYS A 510 -24.29 -19.01 -4.15
C LYS A 510 -25.45 -18.15 -3.65
N PHE A 511 -25.68 -16.99 -4.26
CA PHE A 511 -26.79 -16.11 -3.94
C PHE A 511 -28.15 -16.78 -4.11
N LEU A 512 -28.37 -17.48 -5.21
CA LEU A 512 -29.60 -18.21 -5.47
C LEU A 512 -29.80 -19.40 -4.52
N ALA A 513 -28.72 -20.08 -4.13
CA ALA A 513 -28.75 -21.21 -3.19
C ALA A 513 -29.06 -20.76 -1.75
N THR A 514 -28.66 -19.55 -1.36
CA THR A 514 -28.96 -18.97 -0.04
C THR A 514 -30.34 -18.34 0.06
N GLY A 515 -31.12 -18.37 -1.02
CA GLY A 515 -32.52 -17.96 -1.03
C GLY A 515 -32.72 -16.46 -1.07
N GLY A 516 -31.88 -15.75 -1.87
CA GLY A 516 -31.88 -14.29 -2.02
C GLY A 516 -33.14 -13.59 -1.50
N GLY A 517 -33.05 -13.15 -0.25
CA GLY A 517 -34.15 -12.56 0.52
C GLY A 517 -34.04 -11.05 0.57
#